data_2fa3615784615a555b7a9d9f67ccf7f2
#
_entry.id   2fa3615784615a555b7a9d9f67ccf7f2
#
_cell.length_a   1.000
_cell.length_b   1.000
_cell.length_c   1.000
_cell.angle_alpha   90.00
_cell.angle_beta   90.00
_cell.angle_gamma   90.00
#
_symmetry.space_group_name_H-M   'P 1'
#
loop_
_entity.id
_entity.type
_entity.pdbx_description
1 polymer ?
#
loop_
_entity_poly.entity_id
_entity_poly.type
_entity_poly.pdbx_seq_one_letter_code
_entity_poly.pdbx_strand_id
1 'polypeptide(L)'
;KRIIKMCMDAYDKVGIVRNVIDLMGDFGCQGISLVHENKSVEKFYQQWFKRIDGKERSERYLNNLYRTGNVFVYKSYADITPKVQKYLKTLAADIAVETPKVQKNSLPWRYNFLNPLALDMKDGNINLFLGKRNYQLSADAFLDNFKKNNSLPMNVLESLPPEVKRAINENQQKIELDPEKLCVGYYKKDDWQDWAHPMVYAILDDIVMLEKMKLADLAALDGAISNIRVWTLGNFEHKVLPTKAGINKLRNILASNTGGGTMELV
;
A
#
# COMPACT_ATOMS: atom_id res chain seq x y z
N LYS A 1 -7.80 10.03 -7.26
CA LYS A 1 -6.40 9.95 -6.79
C LYS A 1 -6.23 10.47 -5.36
N ARG A 2 -6.75 11.66 -4.99
CA ARG A 2 -6.65 12.21 -3.63
C ARG A 2 -7.20 11.23 -2.58
N ILE A 3 -8.38 10.66 -2.80
CA ILE A 3 -9.01 9.66 -1.92
C ILE A 3 -8.10 8.43 -1.77
N ILE A 4 -7.58 7.89 -2.88
CA ILE A 4 -6.67 6.73 -2.84
C ILE A 4 -5.43 7.04 -1.99
N LYS A 5 -4.84 8.23 -2.16
CA LYS A 5 -3.69 8.65 -1.36
C LYS A 5 -4.02 8.72 0.13
N MET A 6 -5.16 9.33 0.49
CA MET A 6 -5.61 9.41 1.89
C MET A 6 -5.80 8.02 2.50
N CYS A 7 -6.38 7.07 1.76
CA CYS A 7 -6.54 5.69 2.23
C CYS A 7 -5.20 4.95 2.37
N MET A 8 -4.25 5.20 1.48
CA MET A 8 -2.88 4.68 1.61
C MET A 8 -2.18 5.25 2.85
N ASP A 9 -2.29 6.56 3.07
CA ASP A 9 -1.73 7.22 4.25
C ASP A 9 -2.37 6.68 5.55
N ALA A 10 -3.69 6.40 5.54
CA ALA A 10 -4.38 5.78 6.67
C ALA A 10 -3.88 4.34 6.94
N TYR A 11 -3.67 3.55 5.89
CA TYR A 11 -3.09 2.21 6.03
C TYR A 11 -1.66 2.26 6.62
N ASP A 12 -0.85 3.22 6.20
CA ASP A 12 0.53 3.32 6.66
C ASP A 12 0.65 3.85 8.10
N LYS A 13 -0.28 4.70 8.54
CA LYS A 13 -0.21 5.38 9.84
C LYS A 13 -1.08 4.75 10.94
N VAL A 14 -2.22 4.16 10.58
CA VAL A 14 -3.22 3.66 11.53
C VAL A 14 -3.17 2.15 11.63
N GLY A 15 -2.59 1.64 12.72
CA GLY A 15 -2.34 0.21 12.92
C GLY A 15 -3.58 -0.67 12.83
N ILE A 16 -4.73 -0.21 13.31
CA ILE A 16 -5.97 -1.00 13.22
C ILE A 16 -6.42 -1.19 11.77
N VAL A 17 -6.29 -0.17 10.93
CA VAL A 17 -6.63 -0.22 9.49
C VAL A 17 -5.71 -1.20 8.79
N ARG A 18 -4.42 -1.12 9.06
CA ARG A 18 -3.42 -2.03 8.52
C ARG A 18 -3.71 -3.48 8.88
N ASN A 19 -3.94 -3.75 10.16
CA ASN A 19 -4.20 -5.11 10.63
C ASN A 19 -5.47 -5.70 10.00
N VAL A 20 -6.54 -4.93 9.85
CA VAL A 20 -7.78 -5.39 9.22
C VAL A 20 -7.54 -5.73 7.74
N ILE A 21 -6.84 -4.87 6.99
CA ILE A 21 -6.56 -5.12 5.57
C ILE A 21 -5.66 -6.34 5.39
N ASP A 22 -4.61 -6.46 6.20
CA ASP A 22 -3.67 -7.58 6.14
C ASP A 22 -4.39 -8.88 6.48
N LEU A 23 -5.21 -8.92 7.54
CA LEU A 23 -6.04 -10.08 7.89
C LEU A 23 -7.00 -10.46 6.76
N MET A 24 -7.68 -9.50 6.15
CA MET A 24 -8.57 -9.79 5.02
C MET A 24 -7.81 -10.35 3.81
N GLY A 25 -6.61 -9.86 3.55
CA GLY A 25 -5.71 -10.39 2.53
C GLY A 25 -5.32 -11.84 2.81
N ASP A 26 -4.89 -12.12 4.04
CA ASP A 26 -4.47 -13.45 4.48
C ASP A 26 -5.62 -14.47 4.46
N PHE A 27 -6.79 -14.09 4.96
CA PHE A 27 -7.97 -14.95 4.91
C PHE A 27 -8.46 -15.22 3.48
N GLY A 28 -8.39 -14.22 2.61
CA GLY A 28 -8.77 -14.37 1.20
C GLY A 28 -7.80 -15.25 0.40
N CYS A 29 -6.55 -15.41 0.87
CA CYS A 29 -5.49 -16.09 0.14
C CYS A 29 -5.04 -17.43 0.79
N GLN A 30 -5.89 -18.06 1.59
CA GLN A 30 -5.56 -19.29 2.35
C GLN A 30 -5.18 -20.49 1.48
N GLY A 31 -5.55 -20.52 0.21
CA GLY A 31 -5.15 -21.57 -0.70
C GLY A 31 -5.62 -21.32 -2.12
N ILE A 32 -4.66 -21.25 -3.02
CA ILE A 32 -4.92 -21.25 -4.47
C ILE A 32 -4.43 -22.58 -5.00
N SER A 33 -5.33 -23.39 -5.50
CA SER A 33 -5.02 -24.64 -6.19
C SER A 33 -5.32 -24.50 -7.67
N LEU A 34 -4.37 -24.90 -8.48
CA LEU A 34 -4.55 -25.02 -9.92
C LEU A 34 -4.99 -26.44 -10.21
N VAL A 35 -6.19 -26.60 -10.77
CA VAL A 35 -6.78 -27.90 -11.10
C VAL A 35 -7.00 -27.97 -12.59
N HIS A 36 -6.61 -29.09 -13.19
CA HIS A 36 -6.83 -29.35 -14.62
C HIS A 36 -7.15 -30.83 -14.83
N GLU A 37 -7.97 -31.17 -15.84
CA GLU A 37 -8.32 -32.54 -16.17
C GLU A 37 -7.08 -33.38 -16.48
N ASN A 38 -6.14 -32.82 -17.25
CA ASN A 38 -4.87 -33.47 -17.54
C ASN A 38 -3.87 -33.18 -16.41
N LYS A 39 -3.48 -34.20 -15.64
CA LYS A 39 -2.55 -34.14 -14.53
C LYS A 39 -1.16 -33.62 -14.92
N SER A 40 -0.72 -33.85 -16.14
CA SER A 40 0.56 -33.34 -16.64
C SER A 40 0.54 -31.84 -16.81
N VAL A 41 -0.56 -31.30 -17.37
CA VAL A 41 -0.78 -29.87 -17.52
C VAL A 41 -0.91 -29.19 -16.16
N GLU A 42 -1.65 -29.81 -15.24
CA GLU A 42 -1.79 -29.32 -13.86
C GLU A 42 -0.44 -29.15 -13.17
N LYS A 43 0.41 -30.18 -13.21
CA LYS A 43 1.76 -30.14 -12.63
C LYS A 43 2.62 -29.04 -13.24
N PHE A 44 2.56 -28.85 -14.56
CA PHE A 44 3.29 -27.81 -15.25
C PHE A 44 2.89 -26.42 -14.75
N TYR A 45 1.58 -26.13 -14.68
CA TYR A 45 1.09 -24.84 -14.23
C TYR A 45 1.31 -24.61 -12.72
N GLN A 46 1.25 -25.66 -11.90
CA GLN A 46 1.60 -25.58 -10.48
C GLN A 46 3.07 -25.18 -10.27
N GLN A 47 3.98 -25.73 -11.08
CA GLN A 47 5.39 -25.35 -11.02
C GLN A 47 5.64 -23.93 -11.54
N TRP A 48 4.99 -23.57 -12.63
CA TRP A 48 5.02 -22.20 -13.14
C TRP A 48 4.51 -21.23 -12.08
N PHE A 49 3.39 -21.53 -11.42
CA PHE A 49 2.81 -20.72 -10.37
C PHE A 49 3.76 -20.55 -9.16
N LYS A 50 4.44 -21.60 -8.75
CA LYS A 50 5.48 -21.52 -7.71
C LYS A 50 6.64 -20.62 -8.14
N ARG A 51 7.06 -20.73 -9.38
CA ARG A 51 8.19 -19.96 -9.91
C ARG A 51 7.94 -18.47 -10.02
N ILE A 52 6.70 -18.06 -10.30
CA ILE A 52 6.32 -16.66 -10.34
C ILE A 52 5.94 -16.11 -8.96
N ASP A 53 6.16 -16.87 -7.90
CA ASP A 53 5.73 -16.55 -6.54
C ASP A 53 4.22 -16.26 -6.47
N GLY A 54 3.43 -17.11 -7.11
CA GLY A 54 2.01 -16.86 -7.36
C GLY A 54 1.20 -16.63 -6.08
N LYS A 55 1.54 -17.33 -4.98
CA LYS A 55 0.87 -17.14 -3.69
C LYS A 55 1.11 -15.72 -3.17
N GLU A 56 2.37 -15.30 -3.04
CA GLU A 56 2.74 -13.96 -2.56
C GLU A 56 2.14 -12.85 -3.45
N ARG A 57 2.11 -13.07 -4.76
CA ARG A 57 1.49 -12.11 -5.70
C ARG A 57 -0.01 -12.02 -5.51
N SER A 58 -0.67 -13.13 -5.20
CA SER A 58 -2.11 -13.14 -4.92
C SER A 58 -2.43 -12.43 -3.61
N GLU A 59 -1.63 -12.62 -2.59
CA GLU A 59 -1.73 -11.88 -1.32
C GLU A 59 -1.54 -10.37 -1.55
N ARG A 60 -0.51 -9.99 -2.30
CA ARG A 60 -0.30 -8.58 -2.70
C ARG A 60 -1.45 -8.01 -3.53
N TYR A 61 -2.04 -8.82 -4.40
CA TYR A 61 -3.18 -8.40 -5.20
C TYR A 61 -4.37 -8.04 -4.30
N LEU A 62 -4.71 -8.91 -3.35
CA LEU A 62 -5.81 -8.68 -2.41
C LEU A 62 -5.52 -7.50 -1.48
N ASN A 63 -4.31 -7.42 -0.92
CA ASN A 63 -3.92 -6.30 -0.08
C ASN A 63 -4.04 -4.97 -0.84
N ASN A 64 -3.51 -4.88 -2.07
CA ASN A 64 -3.65 -3.70 -2.90
C ASN A 64 -5.11 -3.40 -3.24
N LEU A 65 -5.92 -4.42 -3.51
CA LEU A 65 -7.34 -4.27 -3.82
C LEU A 65 -8.10 -3.61 -2.67
N TYR A 66 -7.89 -4.07 -1.45
CA TYR A 66 -8.55 -3.50 -0.27
C TYR A 66 -8.00 -2.11 0.08
N ARG A 67 -6.68 -1.91 -0.02
CA ARG A 67 -6.00 -0.67 0.33
C ARG A 67 -6.27 0.47 -0.65
N THR A 68 -6.24 0.19 -1.95
CA THR A 68 -6.33 1.22 -2.99
C THR A 68 -7.65 1.21 -3.77
N GLY A 69 -8.43 0.11 -3.65
CA GLY A 69 -9.63 -0.11 -4.43
C GLY A 69 -9.38 -0.41 -5.91
N ASN A 70 -8.15 -0.22 -6.40
CA ASN A 70 -7.80 -0.32 -7.81
C ASN A 70 -6.45 -1.04 -7.93
N VAL A 71 -6.42 -2.16 -8.59
CA VAL A 71 -5.19 -2.94 -8.79
C VAL A 71 -4.86 -3.00 -10.27
N PHE A 72 -3.66 -2.63 -10.59
CA PHE A 72 -3.13 -2.66 -11.94
C PHE A 72 -1.91 -3.57 -11.98
N VAL A 73 -2.02 -4.64 -12.75
CA VAL A 73 -0.95 -5.63 -12.89
C VAL A 73 -0.54 -5.69 -14.35
N TYR A 74 0.68 -5.28 -14.62
CA TYR A 74 1.26 -5.38 -15.95
C TYR A 74 1.95 -6.71 -16.14
N LYS A 75 1.54 -7.45 -17.17
CA LYS A 75 2.09 -8.75 -17.54
C LYS A 75 3.26 -8.56 -18.51
N SER A 76 4.41 -9.06 -18.15
CA SER A 76 5.57 -9.12 -19.03
C SER A 76 5.71 -10.53 -19.56
N TYR A 77 5.69 -10.67 -20.87
CA TYR A 77 5.91 -11.93 -21.55
C TYR A 77 7.40 -12.04 -21.90
N ALA A 78 7.96 -13.21 -21.68
CA ALA A 78 9.33 -13.46 -22.10
C ALA A 78 9.38 -13.77 -23.59
N ASP A 79 10.35 -13.23 -24.28
CA ASP A 79 10.74 -13.76 -25.58
C ASP A 79 11.29 -15.16 -25.37
N ILE A 80 10.69 -16.15 -26.03
CA ILE A 80 11.13 -17.54 -25.94
C ILE A 80 12.42 -17.66 -26.74
N THR A 81 13.51 -17.36 -26.09
CA THR A 81 14.85 -17.64 -26.66
C THR A 81 15.12 -19.14 -26.64
N PRO A 82 16.00 -19.66 -27.50
CA PRO A 82 16.38 -21.07 -27.50
C PRO A 82 16.83 -21.59 -26.12
N LYS A 83 17.43 -20.71 -25.29
CA LYS A 83 17.82 -21.03 -23.92
C LYS A 83 16.60 -21.27 -23.02
N VAL A 84 15.59 -20.43 -23.10
CA VAL A 84 14.34 -20.56 -22.36
C VAL A 84 13.58 -21.80 -22.81
N GLN A 85 13.58 -22.08 -24.12
CA GLN A 85 12.94 -23.28 -24.66
C GLN A 85 13.65 -24.56 -24.19
N LYS A 86 15.00 -24.55 -24.13
CA LYS A 86 15.78 -25.67 -23.58
C LYS A 86 15.48 -25.87 -22.11
N TYR A 87 15.38 -24.79 -21.35
CA TYR A 87 15.04 -24.81 -19.95
C TYR A 87 13.60 -25.32 -19.70
N LEU A 88 12.62 -24.91 -20.50
CA LEU A 88 11.25 -25.43 -20.44
C LEU A 88 11.21 -26.92 -20.76
N LYS A 89 12.03 -27.39 -21.72
CA LYS A 89 12.17 -28.81 -22.03
C LYS A 89 12.75 -29.61 -20.87
N THR A 90 13.77 -29.09 -20.17
CA THR A 90 14.34 -29.74 -18.99
C THR A 90 13.28 -29.83 -17.87
N LEU A 91 12.56 -28.76 -17.62
CA LEU A 91 11.49 -28.71 -16.63
C LEU A 91 10.33 -29.67 -16.97
N ALA A 92 10.01 -29.82 -18.25
CA ALA A 92 9.00 -30.78 -18.72
C ALA A 92 9.50 -32.21 -18.66
N ALA A 93 10.79 -32.46 -18.91
CA ALA A 93 11.41 -33.78 -18.77
C ALA A 93 11.45 -34.27 -17.32
N ASP A 94 11.78 -33.38 -16.38
CA ASP A 94 11.79 -33.70 -14.94
C ASP A 94 10.39 -34.07 -14.41
N ILE A 95 9.31 -33.70 -15.13
CA ILE A 95 7.92 -33.93 -14.75
C ILE A 95 7.29 -35.06 -15.59
N ALA A 96 8.00 -35.60 -16.58
CA ALA A 96 7.50 -36.54 -17.55
C ALA A 96 6.26 -36.04 -18.35
N VAL A 97 6.29 -34.77 -18.71
CA VAL A 97 5.23 -34.05 -19.45
C VAL A 97 5.68 -33.79 -20.87
N GLU A 98 4.78 -34.01 -21.85
CA GLU A 98 4.99 -33.50 -23.20
C GLU A 98 5.12 -31.97 -23.15
N THR A 99 6.17 -31.43 -23.78
CA THR A 99 6.36 -30.00 -23.88
C THR A 99 5.17 -29.36 -24.58
N PRO A 100 4.37 -28.53 -23.91
CA PRO A 100 3.32 -27.80 -24.56
C PRO A 100 3.92 -26.98 -25.70
N LYS A 101 3.28 -26.90 -26.83
CA LYS A 101 3.64 -25.97 -27.92
C LYS A 101 3.38 -24.56 -27.42
N VAL A 102 4.34 -24.01 -26.67
CA VAL A 102 4.25 -22.67 -26.11
C VAL A 102 4.41 -21.68 -27.26
N GLN A 103 3.31 -21.03 -27.63
CA GLN A 103 3.38 -19.94 -28.60
C GLN A 103 4.15 -18.76 -28.00
N LYS A 104 4.82 -18.00 -28.88
CA LYS A 104 5.47 -16.75 -28.50
C LYS A 104 4.46 -15.87 -27.73
N ASN A 105 4.81 -15.41 -26.54
CA ASN A 105 3.96 -14.59 -25.67
C ASN A 105 2.75 -15.31 -25.01
N SER A 106 2.76 -16.63 -24.89
CA SER A 106 1.64 -17.37 -24.29
C SER A 106 1.69 -17.44 -22.76
N LEU A 107 2.86 -17.33 -22.15
CA LEU A 107 3.07 -17.42 -20.71
C LEU A 107 3.73 -16.15 -20.16
N PRO A 108 3.07 -15.41 -19.27
CA PRO A 108 3.70 -14.29 -18.59
C PRO A 108 4.67 -14.80 -17.51
N TRP A 109 5.87 -14.22 -17.49
CA TRP A 109 6.93 -14.57 -16.53
C TRP A 109 7.08 -13.56 -15.40
N ARG A 110 6.57 -12.35 -15.59
CA ARG A 110 6.65 -11.29 -14.61
C ARG A 110 5.32 -10.54 -14.54
N TYR A 111 4.89 -10.30 -13.33
CA TYR A 111 3.73 -9.48 -12.99
C TYR A 111 4.19 -8.30 -12.18
N ASN A 112 4.05 -7.10 -12.72
CA ASN A 112 4.45 -5.87 -12.05
C ASN A 112 3.19 -5.14 -11.56
N PHE A 113 3.12 -4.88 -10.26
CA PHE A 113 2.06 -4.04 -9.71
C PHE A 113 2.41 -2.58 -9.97
N LEU A 114 1.49 -1.87 -10.63
CA LEU A 114 1.64 -0.46 -10.93
C LEU A 114 0.95 0.37 -9.85
N ASN A 115 1.55 1.53 -9.54
CA ASN A 115 0.96 2.44 -8.57
C ASN A 115 -0.27 3.14 -9.19
N PRO A 116 -1.48 3.00 -8.60
CA PRO A 116 -2.69 3.65 -9.12
C PRO A 116 -2.58 5.17 -9.21
N LEU A 117 -1.76 5.79 -8.35
CA LEU A 117 -1.55 7.24 -8.35
C LEU A 117 -0.80 7.74 -9.59
N ALA A 118 0.07 6.90 -10.14
CA ALA A 118 0.85 7.20 -11.34
C ALA A 118 0.12 6.90 -12.65
N LEU A 119 -1.08 6.33 -12.59
CA LEU A 119 -1.87 5.98 -13.76
C LEU A 119 -2.94 7.03 -14.06
N ASP A 120 -3.07 7.39 -15.32
CA ASP A 120 -4.14 8.23 -15.86
C ASP A 120 -4.96 7.42 -16.86
N MET A 121 -6.26 7.73 -16.96
CA MET A 121 -7.13 7.19 -17.98
C MET A 121 -7.07 8.10 -19.22
N LYS A 122 -6.88 7.50 -20.39
CA LYS A 122 -6.69 8.27 -21.63
C LYS A 122 -8.01 8.85 -22.16
N ASP A 123 -9.05 8.05 -22.20
CA ASP A 123 -10.23 8.33 -23.02
C ASP A 123 -11.51 8.62 -22.21
N GLY A 124 -11.44 8.79 -20.92
CA GLY A 124 -12.58 9.11 -20.06
C GLY A 124 -13.76 8.14 -20.20
N ASN A 125 -14.99 8.69 -20.15
CA ASN A 125 -16.23 7.90 -20.17
C ASN A 125 -16.57 7.23 -21.51
N ILE A 126 -15.92 7.59 -22.59
CA ILE A 126 -16.14 6.98 -23.92
C ILE A 126 -15.76 5.51 -23.90
N ASN A 127 -14.81 5.11 -23.08
CA ASN A 127 -14.38 3.75 -22.90
C ASN A 127 -15.45 2.80 -22.34
N LEU A 128 -16.50 3.34 -21.74
CA LEU A 128 -17.63 2.54 -21.26
C LEU A 128 -18.29 1.74 -22.39
N PHE A 129 -18.40 2.33 -23.58
CA PHE A 129 -19.00 1.70 -24.74
C PHE A 129 -18.03 0.83 -25.52
N LEU A 130 -16.73 1.04 -25.39
CA LEU A 130 -15.70 0.28 -26.10
C LEU A 130 -15.25 -1.00 -25.35
N GLY A 131 -15.69 -1.20 -24.11
CA GLY A 131 -15.37 -2.37 -23.30
C GLY A 131 -13.91 -2.53 -22.90
N LYS A 132 -13.01 -1.66 -23.38
CA LYS A 132 -11.59 -1.64 -23.03
C LYS A 132 -11.21 -0.24 -22.55
N ARG A 133 -10.53 -0.17 -21.42
CA ARG A 133 -10.03 1.10 -20.86
C ARG A 133 -8.55 1.24 -21.16
N ASN A 134 -8.17 2.36 -21.75
CA ASN A 134 -6.79 2.69 -22.04
C ASN A 134 -6.19 3.49 -20.88
N TYR A 135 -5.06 3.03 -20.36
CA TYR A 135 -4.34 3.67 -19.27
C TYR A 135 -2.99 4.17 -19.73
N GLN A 136 -2.59 5.30 -19.19
CA GLN A 136 -1.27 5.90 -19.39
C GLN A 136 -0.55 5.95 -18.04
N LEU A 137 0.71 5.56 -18.03
CA LEU A 137 1.58 5.68 -16.87
C LEU A 137 2.27 7.06 -16.93
N SER A 138 2.09 7.86 -15.89
CA SER A 138 2.87 9.09 -15.72
C SER A 138 4.32 8.71 -15.39
N ALA A 139 5.21 9.11 -16.27
CA ALA A 139 6.61 8.69 -16.21
C ALA A 139 7.53 9.76 -15.60
N ASP A 140 6.96 10.88 -15.10
CA ASP A 140 7.73 12.04 -14.68
C ASP A 140 8.90 11.70 -13.74
N ALA A 141 8.63 10.91 -12.68
CA ALA A 141 9.69 10.52 -11.74
C ALA A 141 10.71 9.52 -12.33
N PHE A 142 10.25 8.64 -13.23
CA PHE A 142 11.04 7.60 -13.82
C PHE A 142 11.89 8.15 -14.99
N LEU A 143 11.27 8.90 -15.87
CA LEU A 143 11.93 9.49 -17.02
C LEU A 143 12.88 10.64 -16.63
N ASP A 144 12.58 11.42 -15.59
CA ASP A 144 13.48 12.46 -15.09
C ASP A 144 14.78 11.89 -14.53
N ASN A 145 14.71 10.77 -13.84
CA ASN A 145 15.91 10.07 -13.40
C ASN A 145 16.72 9.51 -14.57
N PHE A 146 16.05 9.05 -15.63
CA PHE A 146 16.69 8.60 -16.86
C PHE A 146 17.32 9.75 -17.65
N LYS A 147 16.64 10.87 -17.75
CA LYS A 147 17.17 12.08 -18.44
C LYS A 147 18.37 12.68 -17.71
N LYS A 148 18.35 12.66 -16.37
CA LYS A 148 19.46 13.19 -15.55
C LYS A 148 20.71 12.31 -15.59
N ASN A 149 20.56 11.01 -15.69
CA ASN A 149 21.70 10.08 -15.59
C ASN A 149 22.29 9.62 -16.92
N ASN A 150 21.80 10.04 -18.05
CA ASN A 150 22.27 9.79 -19.45
C ASN A 150 23.02 8.47 -19.75
N SER A 151 23.01 7.52 -18.82
CA SER A 151 23.78 6.28 -18.87
C SER A 151 23.04 5.11 -18.23
N LEU A 152 21.98 4.64 -18.94
CA LEU A 152 21.52 3.30 -18.65
C LEU A 152 22.48 2.31 -19.32
N PRO A 153 22.91 1.28 -18.61
CA PRO A 153 23.60 0.17 -19.23
C PRO A 153 22.74 -0.37 -20.37
N MET A 154 23.33 -0.59 -21.54
CA MET A 154 22.61 -1.05 -22.74
C MET A 154 21.78 -2.32 -22.47
N ASN A 155 22.25 -3.18 -21.58
CA ASN A 155 21.56 -4.39 -21.12
C ASN A 155 20.20 -4.10 -20.42
N VAL A 156 20.06 -2.95 -19.76
CA VAL A 156 18.81 -2.55 -19.08
C VAL A 156 17.83 -2.01 -20.12
N LEU A 157 18.30 -1.21 -21.07
CA LEU A 157 17.49 -0.72 -22.17
C LEU A 157 16.91 -1.86 -23.02
N GLU A 158 17.70 -2.91 -23.28
CA GLU A 158 17.23 -4.08 -24.02
C GLU A 158 16.16 -4.88 -23.28
N SER A 159 16.17 -4.86 -21.95
CA SER A 159 15.21 -5.60 -21.12
C SER A 159 13.88 -4.87 -20.90
N LEU A 160 13.78 -3.59 -21.28
CA LEU A 160 12.57 -2.79 -21.09
C LEU A 160 11.46 -3.19 -22.09
N PRO A 161 10.19 -3.09 -21.70
CA PRO A 161 9.05 -3.29 -22.60
C PRO A 161 9.11 -2.30 -23.78
N PRO A 162 8.61 -2.70 -24.97
CA PRO A 162 8.67 -1.87 -26.17
C PRO A 162 7.93 -0.54 -26.02
N GLU A 163 6.88 -0.48 -25.22
CA GLU A 163 6.12 0.74 -24.93
C GLU A 163 7.01 1.77 -24.18
N VAL A 164 7.79 1.28 -23.21
CA VAL A 164 8.71 2.11 -22.43
C VAL A 164 9.87 2.61 -23.30
N LYS A 165 10.40 1.74 -24.17
CA LYS A 165 11.44 2.12 -25.15
C LYS A 165 10.97 3.22 -26.06
N ARG A 166 9.76 3.14 -26.60
CA ARG A 166 9.17 4.18 -27.44
C ARG A 166 9.05 5.51 -26.70
N ALA A 167 8.52 5.48 -25.49
CA ALA A 167 8.36 6.69 -24.68
C ALA A 167 9.69 7.36 -24.34
N ILE A 168 10.76 6.59 -24.12
CA ILE A 168 12.10 7.12 -23.88
C ILE A 168 12.65 7.77 -25.16
N ASN A 169 12.52 7.09 -26.31
CA ASN A 169 13.03 7.58 -27.59
C ASN A 169 12.29 8.84 -28.06
N GLU A 170 10.99 8.92 -27.82
CA GLU A 170 10.12 10.04 -28.23
C GLU A 170 10.04 11.12 -27.16
N ASN A 171 10.74 11.00 -26.04
CA ASN A 171 10.69 11.96 -24.91
C ASN A 171 9.27 12.20 -24.38
N GLN A 172 8.39 11.21 -24.42
CA GLN A 172 7.02 11.35 -23.95
C GLN A 172 6.99 11.36 -22.40
N GLN A 173 6.17 12.23 -21.83
CA GLN A 173 5.94 12.27 -20.38
C GLN A 173 4.99 11.17 -19.89
N LYS A 174 4.21 10.59 -20.80
CA LYS A 174 3.23 9.55 -20.51
C LYS A 174 3.49 8.32 -21.38
N ILE A 175 3.50 7.16 -20.74
CA ILE A 175 3.68 5.88 -21.40
C ILE A 175 2.31 5.25 -21.61
N GLU A 176 1.91 5.02 -22.83
CA GLU A 176 0.69 4.28 -23.15
C GLU A 176 0.91 2.80 -22.84
N LEU A 177 0.03 2.24 -22.00
CA LEU A 177 0.09 0.84 -21.64
C LEU A 177 -0.78 0.02 -22.58
N ASP A 178 -0.26 -1.11 -23.03
CA ASP A 178 -1.00 -2.08 -23.85
C ASP A 178 -2.15 -2.70 -23.02
N PRO A 179 -3.43 -2.51 -23.41
CA PRO A 179 -4.56 -3.05 -22.67
C PRO A 179 -4.56 -4.59 -22.57
N GLU A 180 -3.92 -5.30 -23.50
CA GLU A 180 -3.86 -6.77 -23.47
C GLU A 180 -2.88 -7.29 -22.41
N LYS A 181 -1.86 -6.51 -22.12
CA LYS A 181 -0.87 -6.82 -21.09
C LYS A 181 -1.27 -6.31 -19.71
N LEU A 182 -2.25 -5.41 -19.63
CA LEU A 182 -2.70 -4.84 -18.38
C LEU A 182 -3.91 -5.61 -17.84
N CYS A 183 -3.74 -6.18 -16.65
CA CYS A 183 -4.84 -6.76 -15.88
C CYS A 183 -5.28 -5.75 -14.83
N VAL A 184 -6.56 -5.39 -14.84
CA VAL A 184 -7.12 -4.39 -13.94
C VAL A 184 -8.19 -5.03 -13.07
N GLY A 185 -8.08 -4.80 -11.76
CA GLY A 185 -9.07 -5.22 -10.79
C GLY A 185 -9.60 -4.02 -10.00
N TYR A 186 -10.90 -4.04 -9.72
CA TYR A 186 -11.59 -3.00 -8.98
C TYR A 186 -12.34 -3.58 -7.79
N TYR A 187 -12.34 -2.85 -6.69
CA TYR A 187 -13.13 -3.19 -5.51
C TYR A 187 -14.52 -2.56 -5.59
N LYS A 188 -15.56 -3.38 -5.80
CA LYS A 188 -16.97 -2.94 -5.79
C LYS A 188 -17.22 -1.63 -6.57
N LYS A 189 -16.68 -1.54 -7.79
CA LYS A 189 -16.80 -0.39 -8.64
C LYS A 189 -18.03 -0.53 -9.54
N ASP A 190 -18.82 0.53 -9.64
CA ASP A 190 -19.87 0.64 -10.65
C ASP A 190 -19.31 1.02 -12.03
N ASP A 191 -20.01 0.64 -13.09
CA ASP A 191 -19.50 0.82 -14.45
C ASP A 191 -19.35 2.30 -14.85
N TRP A 192 -20.17 3.18 -14.29
CA TRP A 192 -20.08 4.63 -14.54
C TRP A 192 -18.96 5.35 -13.78
N GLN A 193 -18.33 4.69 -12.81
CA GLN A 193 -17.22 5.26 -12.05
C GLN A 193 -15.92 5.07 -12.81
N ASP A 194 -15.06 6.07 -12.80
CA ASP A 194 -13.71 5.95 -13.36
C ASP A 194 -12.79 5.13 -12.47
N TRP A 195 -12.87 5.36 -11.17
CA TRP A 195 -12.05 4.72 -10.15
C TRP A 195 -12.90 4.10 -9.06
N ALA A 196 -12.51 2.93 -8.60
CA ALA A 196 -13.11 2.33 -7.40
C ALA A 196 -12.69 3.09 -6.14
N HIS A 197 -13.61 3.17 -5.20
CA HIS A 197 -13.28 3.65 -3.86
C HIS A 197 -12.61 2.55 -3.03
N PRO A 198 -11.50 2.84 -2.33
CA PRO A 198 -10.89 1.90 -1.41
C PRO A 198 -11.86 1.51 -0.29
N MET A 199 -11.69 0.31 0.28
CA MET A 199 -12.52 -0.15 1.40
C MET A 199 -12.46 0.81 2.60
N VAL A 200 -11.30 1.38 2.84
CA VAL A 200 -11.04 2.31 3.96
C VAL A 200 -11.73 3.66 3.79
N TYR A 201 -12.20 4.00 2.58
CA TYR A 201 -12.79 5.32 2.30
C TYR A 201 -13.98 5.65 3.23
N ALA A 202 -14.83 4.67 3.51
CA ALA A 202 -16.02 4.87 4.32
C ALA A 202 -15.72 5.20 5.81
N ILE A 203 -14.53 4.85 6.29
CA ILE A 203 -14.14 5.02 7.70
C ILE A 203 -13.11 6.15 7.90
N LEU A 204 -12.78 6.91 6.85
CA LEU A 204 -11.76 7.98 6.97
C LEU A 204 -12.13 9.05 8.00
N ASP A 205 -13.38 9.43 8.05
CA ASP A 205 -13.85 10.46 9.00
C ASP A 205 -13.79 9.92 10.44
N ASP A 206 -14.10 8.65 10.67
CA ASP A 206 -13.99 8.00 11.98
C ASP A 206 -12.52 7.92 12.43
N ILE A 207 -11.60 7.67 11.50
CA ILE A 207 -10.16 7.67 11.77
C ILE A 207 -9.68 9.06 12.23
N VAL A 208 -10.13 10.11 11.54
CA VAL A 208 -9.79 11.49 11.92
C VAL A 208 -10.36 11.83 13.31
N MET A 209 -11.58 11.38 13.61
CA MET A 209 -12.18 11.54 14.93
C MET A 209 -11.38 10.79 16.01
N LEU A 210 -10.99 9.55 15.74
CA LEU A 210 -10.15 8.75 16.65
C LEU A 210 -8.81 9.43 16.95
N GLU A 211 -8.17 10.02 15.96
CA GLU A 211 -6.92 10.77 16.16
C GLU A 211 -7.13 12.01 17.03
N LYS A 212 -8.23 12.74 16.84
CA LYS A 212 -8.58 13.86 17.69
C LYS A 212 -8.84 13.45 19.14
N MET A 213 -9.52 12.32 19.34
CA MET A 213 -9.76 11.76 20.68
C MET A 213 -8.45 11.39 21.37
N LYS A 214 -7.52 10.74 20.67
CA LYS A 214 -6.19 10.43 21.20
C LYS A 214 -5.41 11.68 21.60
N LEU A 215 -5.47 12.74 20.78
CA LEU A 215 -4.84 14.02 21.11
C LEU A 215 -5.47 14.68 22.35
N ALA A 216 -6.79 14.61 22.50
CA ALA A 216 -7.48 15.10 23.68
C ALA A 216 -7.09 14.32 24.94
N ASP A 217 -7.00 12.99 24.84
CA ASP A 217 -6.56 12.14 25.93
C ASP A 217 -5.11 12.45 26.34
N LEU A 218 -4.22 12.63 25.37
CA LEU A 218 -2.83 13.05 25.63
C LEU A 218 -2.78 14.41 26.32
N ALA A 219 -3.54 15.40 25.84
CA ALA A 219 -3.61 16.71 26.48
C ALA A 219 -4.18 16.65 27.89
N ALA A 220 -5.16 15.79 28.16
CA ALA A 220 -5.70 15.55 29.48
C ALA A 220 -4.66 14.90 30.43
N LEU A 221 -3.89 13.92 29.92
CA LEU A 221 -2.81 13.29 30.66
C LEU A 221 -1.69 14.28 30.96
N ASP A 222 -1.27 15.08 29.99
CA ASP A 222 -0.26 16.14 30.18
C ASP A 222 -0.72 17.18 31.19
N GLY A 223 -2.00 17.58 31.14
CA GLY A 223 -2.62 18.47 32.12
C GLY A 223 -2.67 17.85 33.51
N ALA A 224 -2.91 16.55 33.63
CA ALA A 224 -2.90 15.85 34.91
C ALA A 224 -1.49 15.73 35.51
N ILE A 225 -0.47 15.54 34.67
CA ILE A 225 0.93 15.44 35.05
C ILE A 225 1.49 16.84 35.42
N SER A 226 1.11 17.87 34.65
CA SER A 226 1.60 19.24 34.79
C SER A 226 0.74 20.11 35.74
N ASN A 227 -0.12 19.50 36.56
CA ASN A 227 -1.06 20.22 37.41
C ASN A 227 -0.30 20.96 38.49
N ILE A 228 -0.17 22.29 38.37
CA ILE A 228 0.43 23.17 39.37
C ILE A 228 -0.66 23.57 40.36
N ARG A 229 -0.55 23.09 41.58
CA ARG A 229 -1.42 23.49 42.70
C ARG A 229 -0.75 24.60 43.45
N VAL A 230 -1.42 25.75 43.56
CA VAL A 230 -0.95 26.88 44.36
C VAL A 230 -1.72 26.87 45.66
N TRP A 231 -1.01 26.73 46.75
CA TRP A 231 -1.56 26.77 48.10
C TRP A 231 -1.20 28.09 48.76
N THR A 232 -2.22 28.88 49.10
CA THR A 232 -2.04 30.15 49.83
C THR A 232 -2.33 29.97 51.29
N LEU A 233 -1.36 30.26 52.11
CA LEU A 233 -1.48 30.24 53.57
C LEU A 233 -1.52 31.64 54.10
N GLY A 234 -2.56 31.97 54.88
CA GLY A 234 -2.73 33.30 55.48
C GLY A 234 -3.75 34.16 54.76
N ASN A 235 -4.12 35.29 55.33
CA ASN A 235 -5.01 36.25 54.72
C ASN A 235 -4.45 37.67 54.95
N PHE A 236 -4.15 38.32 53.81
CA PHE A 236 -3.60 39.69 53.85
C PHE A 236 -4.62 40.70 54.30
N GLU A 237 -5.90 40.54 54.07
CA GLU A 237 -6.98 41.44 54.50
C GLU A 237 -7.12 41.46 56.02
N HIS A 238 -6.98 40.31 56.67
CA HIS A 238 -7.06 40.17 58.12
C HIS A 238 -5.70 40.19 58.84
N LYS A 239 -4.61 40.52 58.11
CA LYS A 239 -3.23 40.56 58.64
C LYS A 239 -2.79 39.28 59.38
N VAL A 240 -3.37 38.10 58.92
CA VAL A 240 -2.99 36.83 59.52
C VAL A 240 -1.80 36.26 58.70
N LEU A 241 -0.64 36.26 59.34
CA LEU A 241 0.57 35.69 58.76
C LEU A 241 0.66 34.22 59.12
N PRO A 242 1.14 33.36 58.13
CA PRO A 242 1.32 31.96 58.39
C PRO A 242 2.37 31.68 59.44
N THR A 243 2.07 30.84 60.44
CA THR A 243 3.05 30.42 61.47
C THR A 243 4.00 29.36 60.87
N LYS A 244 5.27 29.34 61.32
CA LYS A 244 6.26 28.32 60.92
C LYS A 244 5.73 26.89 61.13
N ALA A 245 4.95 26.64 62.18
CA ALA A 245 4.34 25.35 62.44
C ALA A 245 3.27 24.99 61.39
N GLY A 246 2.46 25.96 60.94
CA GLY A 246 1.47 25.77 59.89
C GLY A 246 2.11 25.44 58.53
N ILE A 247 3.16 26.16 58.16
CA ILE A 247 3.93 25.93 56.92
C ILE A 247 4.56 24.52 56.94
N ASN A 248 5.19 24.11 58.04
CA ASN A 248 5.78 22.80 58.17
C ASN A 248 4.72 21.66 58.12
N LYS A 249 3.58 21.87 58.75
CA LYS A 249 2.47 20.91 58.69
C LYS A 249 1.93 20.74 57.27
N LEU A 250 1.72 21.85 56.57
CA LEU A 250 1.30 21.81 55.16
C LEU A 250 2.34 21.11 54.30
N ARG A 251 3.61 21.48 54.42
CA ARG A 251 4.71 20.86 53.71
C ARG A 251 4.76 19.33 53.91
N ASN A 252 4.58 18.88 55.14
CA ASN A 252 4.54 17.43 55.44
C ASN A 252 3.34 16.74 54.85
N ILE A 253 2.16 17.37 54.84
CA ILE A 253 0.95 16.82 54.22
C ILE A 253 1.14 16.71 52.68
N LEU A 254 1.69 17.77 52.09
CA LEU A 254 1.94 17.78 50.64
C LEU A 254 3.00 16.75 50.26
N ALA A 255 4.09 16.61 51.03
CA ALA A 255 5.13 15.62 50.79
C ALA A 255 4.65 14.17 50.93
N SER A 256 3.64 13.93 51.76
CA SER A 256 3.05 12.58 51.89
C SER A 256 2.06 12.23 50.81
N ASN A 257 1.48 13.23 50.10
CA ASN A 257 0.46 13.03 49.07
C ASN A 257 0.99 13.15 47.64
N THR A 258 2.25 13.52 47.43
CA THR A 258 2.86 13.62 46.11
C THR A 258 3.24 12.24 45.55
N GLY A 259 2.24 11.46 45.16
CA GLY A 259 2.41 10.28 44.36
C GLY A 259 2.34 10.62 42.87
N GLY A 260 3.45 11.10 42.30
CA GLY A 260 3.60 11.22 40.85
C GLY A 260 3.43 12.65 40.28
N GLY A 261 4.54 13.32 40.02
CA GLY A 261 4.68 14.38 39.00
C GLY A 261 3.98 15.71 39.22
N THR A 262 3.27 15.93 40.33
CA THR A 262 2.58 17.18 40.61
C THR A 262 3.53 18.15 41.34
N MET A 263 3.75 19.32 40.73
CA MET A 263 4.55 20.36 41.36
C MET A 263 3.65 21.20 42.32
N GLU A 264 3.92 21.17 43.59
CA GLU A 264 3.20 21.95 44.57
C GLU A 264 4.03 23.17 45.01
N LEU A 265 3.47 24.35 44.85
CA LEU A 265 4.06 25.62 45.27
C LEU A 265 3.31 26.10 46.52
N VAL A 266 4.06 26.39 47.62
CA VAL A 266 3.56 26.93 48.86
C VAL A 266 3.88 28.40 48.97
#